data_aa1c86823e8e2d863da350694de4b6b3
#
_entry.id   aa1c86823e8e2d863da350694de4b6b3
#
_cell.length_a   1.000
_cell.length_b   1.000
_cell.length_c   1.000
_cell.angle_alpha   90.00
_cell.angle_beta   90.00
_cell.angle_gamma   90.00
#
_symmetry.space_group_name_H-M   'P 1'
#
loop_
_entity.id
_entity.type
_entity.pdbx_description
1 polymer ?
#
loop_
_entity_poly.entity_id
_entity_poly.type
_entity_poly.pdbx_seq_one_letter_code
_entity_poly.pdbx_strand_id
1 'polypeptide(L)'
;MKIEDWRNKELEKLYVNVFILEEETYVRIKEEIKKQKIYIFIGLNLKGYKEIIGVYTPEEETTGYWIQEIANFKSRGIEDIFMICMINNKWIKKVIKMNYPEVIMAPSMIEIYNKTRKYISNKDHRIVMRELGRVYRALTLEEAKVVYNNLVNEYKENKLIIQIINKYIDDIFRLFKYSHHARVITGNSGNYNRMRNNISSKIKKVGLFESIKELKYYLNEILKEEESKWKPSVKRWDKIINEMDCNLSEKILDLI
;
A
#
# COMPACT_ATOMS: atom_id res chain seq x y z
N MET A 1 -22.96 -4.12 20.86
CA MET A 1 -22.58 -3.26 19.71
C MET A 1 -21.92 -4.17 18.69
N LYS A 2 -22.51 -4.33 17.51
CA LYS A 2 -21.92 -5.20 16.47
C LYS A 2 -20.63 -4.55 15.98
N ILE A 3 -19.52 -5.27 16.04
CA ILE A 3 -18.28 -4.90 15.34
C ILE A 3 -18.65 -4.91 13.87
N GLU A 4 -18.46 -3.79 13.18
CA GLU A 4 -18.67 -3.76 11.74
C GLU A 4 -17.65 -4.68 11.10
N ASP A 5 -18.16 -5.69 10.41
CA ASP A 5 -17.30 -6.68 9.78
C ASP A 5 -16.90 -6.17 8.38
N TRP A 6 -15.68 -5.65 8.28
CA TRP A 6 -15.10 -5.23 7.01
C TRP A 6 -15.13 -6.32 5.93
N ARG A 7 -15.36 -7.58 6.34
CA ARG A 7 -15.50 -8.72 5.43
C ARG A 7 -16.85 -8.80 4.74
N ASN A 8 -17.87 -8.09 5.26
CA ASN A 8 -19.23 -8.15 4.75
C ASN A 8 -19.62 -6.90 3.94
N LYS A 9 -18.76 -5.89 3.93
CA LYS A 9 -18.99 -4.67 3.15
C LYS A 9 -18.95 -5.01 1.66
N GLU A 10 -20.00 -4.63 0.92
CA GLU A 10 -20.00 -4.64 -0.53
C GLU A 10 -18.92 -3.69 -1.06
N LEU A 11 -18.23 -4.06 -2.12
CA LEU A 11 -17.10 -3.35 -2.68
C LEU A 11 -17.37 -2.94 -4.12
N GLU A 12 -16.65 -1.94 -4.60
CA GLU A 12 -16.69 -1.52 -6.00
C GLU A 12 -16.09 -2.61 -6.91
N LYS A 13 -16.59 -2.72 -8.14
CA LYS A 13 -16.10 -3.71 -9.11
C LYS A 13 -14.62 -3.52 -9.48
N LEU A 14 -14.17 -2.26 -9.55
CA LEU A 14 -12.81 -1.91 -9.95
C LEU A 14 -12.18 -0.92 -8.97
N TYR A 15 -10.95 -1.24 -8.56
CA TYR A 15 -10.08 -0.31 -7.85
C TYR A 15 -8.90 0.11 -8.71
N VAL A 16 -8.75 1.42 -8.89
CA VAL A 16 -7.63 2.02 -9.62
C VAL A 16 -6.30 1.76 -8.91
N ASN A 17 -6.32 1.80 -7.58
CA ASN A 17 -5.17 1.44 -6.78
C ASN A 17 -5.61 0.83 -5.44
N VAL A 18 -4.88 -0.17 -4.99
CA VAL A 18 -5.02 -0.73 -3.65
C VAL A 18 -3.70 -0.54 -2.91
N PHE A 19 -3.77 0.03 -1.71
CA PHE A 19 -2.62 0.18 -0.82
C PHE A 19 -2.70 -0.84 0.30
N ILE A 20 -1.58 -1.47 0.63
CA ILE A 20 -1.46 -2.38 1.77
C ILE A 20 -0.59 -1.73 2.83
N LEU A 21 -1.18 -1.50 4.01
CA LEU A 21 -0.44 -1.10 5.21
C LEU A 21 -0.16 -2.32 6.06
N GLU A 22 1.07 -2.45 6.52
CA GLU A 22 1.46 -3.41 7.55
C GLU A 22 1.85 -2.64 8.81
N GLU A 23 1.20 -2.99 9.92
CA GLU A 23 1.53 -2.52 11.26
C GLU A 23 1.69 -3.72 12.20
N GLU A 24 2.30 -3.47 13.35
CA GLU A 24 2.53 -4.50 14.36
C GLU A 24 2.19 -3.95 15.76
N THR A 25 1.64 -4.83 16.59
CA THR A 25 1.35 -4.55 18.00
C THR A 25 1.58 -5.79 18.86
N TYR A 26 1.38 -5.67 20.15
CA TYR A 26 1.42 -6.81 21.07
C TYR A 26 0.00 -7.17 21.51
N VAL A 27 -0.27 -8.47 21.59
CA VAL A 27 -1.57 -9.02 22.01
C VAL A 27 -1.34 -10.20 22.95
N ARG A 28 -2.17 -10.29 24.00
CA ARG A 28 -2.20 -11.44 24.88
C ARG A 28 -3.01 -12.57 24.24
N ILE A 29 -2.37 -13.71 24.00
CA ILE A 29 -2.98 -14.91 23.42
C ILE A 29 -2.64 -16.08 24.35
N LYS A 30 -3.65 -16.69 24.98
CA LYS A 30 -3.44 -17.82 25.91
C LYS A 30 -2.34 -17.51 26.95
N GLU A 31 -2.47 -16.37 27.64
CA GLU A 31 -1.56 -15.87 28.69
C GLU A 31 -0.16 -15.45 28.21
N GLU A 32 0.19 -15.67 26.95
CA GLU A 32 1.44 -15.21 26.35
C GLU A 32 1.26 -13.89 25.60
N ILE A 33 2.26 -13.02 25.70
CA ILE A 33 2.31 -11.77 24.90
C ILE A 33 2.99 -12.11 23.57
N LYS A 34 2.21 -12.00 22.48
CA LYS A 34 2.69 -12.25 21.13
C LYS A 34 2.65 -11.00 20.27
N LYS A 35 3.60 -10.91 19.36
CA LYS A 35 3.63 -9.88 18.33
C LYS A 35 2.60 -10.21 17.27
N GLN A 36 1.65 -9.31 17.05
CA GLN A 36 0.56 -9.46 16.11
C GLN A 36 0.74 -8.51 14.92
N LYS A 37 0.74 -9.04 13.73
CA LYS A 37 0.69 -8.25 12.49
C LYS A 37 -0.74 -7.84 12.16
N ILE A 38 -0.85 -6.65 11.59
CA ILE A 38 -2.10 -6.04 11.14
C ILE A 38 -1.91 -5.62 9.70
N TYR A 39 -2.81 -6.05 8.82
CA TYR A 39 -2.84 -5.64 7.42
C TYR A 39 -4.11 -4.87 7.14
N ILE A 40 -3.96 -3.67 6.59
CA ILE A 40 -5.09 -2.82 6.21
C ILE A 40 -5.00 -2.57 4.71
N PHE A 41 -6.03 -2.99 4.00
CA PHE A 41 -6.17 -2.79 2.57
C PHE A 41 -7.08 -1.59 2.30
N ILE A 42 -6.59 -0.65 1.52
CA ILE A 42 -7.28 0.60 1.22
C ILE A 42 -7.38 0.72 -0.29
N GLY A 43 -8.61 0.72 -0.79
CA GLY A 43 -8.93 0.90 -2.20
C GLY A 43 -9.09 2.37 -2.56
N LEU A 44 -8.66 2.72 -3.76
CA LEU A 44 -8.95 3.98 -4.44
C LEU A 44 -9.83 3.64 -5.63
N ASN A 45 -11.12 4.01 -5.57
CA ASN A 45 -12.09 3.64 -6.60
C ASN A 45 -12.06 4.58 -7.82
N LEU A 46 -12.85 4.28 -8.84
CA LEU A 46 -12.94 5.07 -10.09
C LEU A 46 -13.39 6.52 -9.88
N LYS A 47 -14.08 6.81 -8.79
CA LYS A 47 -14.52 8.19 -8.45
C LYS A 47 -13.43 8.96 -7.69
N GLY A 48 -12.27 8.35 -7.43
CA GLY A 48 -11.18 8.96 -6.68
C GLY A 48 -11.37 8.97 -5.17
N TYR A 49 -12.35 8.23 -4.65
CA TYR A 49 -12.56 8.08 -3.21
C TYR A 49 -11.75 6.90 -2.66
N LYS A 50 -11.29 7.09 -1.43
CA LYS A 50 -10.61 6.03 -0.68
C LYS A 50 -11.58 5.35 0.24
N GLU A 51 -11.45 4.05 0.39
CA GLU A 51 -12.21 3.26 1.34
C GLU A 51 -11.39 2.08 1.87
N ILE A 52 -11.72 1.61 3.07
CA ILE A 52 -11.12 0.41 3.62
C ILE A 52 -11.83 -0.79 3.00
N ILE A 53 -11.05 -1.64 2.31
CA ILE A 53 -11.57 -2.85 1.67
C ILE A 53 -11.29 -4.11 2.48
N GLY A 54 -10.39 -4.07 3.46
CA GLY A 54 -10.15 -5.19 4.35
C GLY A 54 -9.19 -4.88 5.48
N VAL A 55 -9.39 -5.55 6.62
CA VAL A 55 -8.53 -5.48 7.80
C VAL A 55 -8.26 -6.90 8.29
N TYR A 56 -7.00 -7.27 8.37
CA TYR A 56 -6.58 -8.64 8.64
C TYR A 56 -5.56 -8.70 9.78
N THR A 57 -5.77 -9.66 10.67
CA THR A 57 -4.91 -9.94 11.82
C THR A 57 -4.61 -11.45 11.86
N PRO A 58 -3.78 -11.97 10.92
CA PRO A 58 -3.50 -13.41 10.86
C PRO A 58 -2.79 -13.87 12.14
N GLU A 59 -3.24 -14.97 12.72
CA GLU A 59 -2.51 -15.65 13.80
C GLU A 59 -1.24 -16.28 13.23
N GLU A 60 -1.37 -16.93 12.07
CA GLU A 60 -0.26 -17.42 11.26
C GLU A 60 -0.38 -16.92 9.82
N GLU A 61 0.70 -16.42 9.29
CA GLU A 61 0.77 -15.96 7.90
C GLU A 61 1.11 -17.11 6.97
N THR A 62 0.08 -17.66 6.33
CA THR A 62 0.23 -18.75 5.35
C THR A 62 -0.37 -18.38 3.99
N THR A 63 0.02 -19.11 2.95
CA THR A 63 -0.62 -18.96 1.64
C THR A 63 -2.12 -19.30 1.72
N GLY A 64 -2.50 -20.32 2.49
CA GLY A 64 -3.90 -20.73 2.67
C GLY A 64 -4.75 -19.64 3.30
N TYR A 65 -4.25 -18.96 4.34
CA TYR A 65 -4.91 -17.80 4.93
C TYR A 65 -5.20 -16.73 3.87
N TRP A 66 -4.18 -16.31 3.12
CA TRP A 66 -4.35 -15.25 2.12
C TRP A 66 -5.21 -15.67 0.93
N ILE A 67 -5.24 -16.95 0.54
CA ILE A 67 -6.18 -17.45 -0.47
C ILE A 67 -7.63 -17.17 -0.05
N GLN A 68 -7.99 -17.49 1.18
CA GLN A 68 -9.35 -17.27 1.70
C GLN A 68 -9.68 -15.77 1.76
N GLU A 69 -8.77 -14.94 2.28
CA GLU A 69 -9.02 -13.51 2.47
C GLU A 69 -9.08 -12.74 1.14
N ILE A 70 -8.26 -13.10 0.17
CA ILE A 70 -8.29 -12.46 -1.17
C ILE A 70 -9.44 -12.98 -2.03
N ALA A 71 -9.82 -14.27 -1.90
CA ALA A 71 -11.03 -14.79 -2.55
C ALA A 71 -12.30 -14.06 -2.06
N ASN A 72 -12.33 -13.64 -0.79
CA ASN A 72 -13.42 -12.84 -0.24
C ASN A 72 -13.57 -11.47 -0.96
N PHE A 73 -12.52 -10.91 -1.54
CA PHE A 73 -12.65 -9.67 -2.34
C PHE A 73 -13.58 -9.87 -3.54
N LYS A 74 -13.43 -10.98 -4.26
CA LYS A 74 -14.31 -11.31 -5.40
C LYS A 74 -15.75 -11.54 -4.98
N SER A 75 -15.98 -12.27 -3.89
CA SER A 75 -17.34 -12.50 -3.37
C SER A 75 -18.04 -11.23 -2.89
N ARG A 76 -17.27 -10.17 -2.60
CA ARG A 76 -17.78 -8.85 -2.19
C ARG A 76 -17.87 -7.85 -3.34
N GLY A 77 -17.59 -8.25 -4.57
CA GLY A 77 -17.80 -7.45 -5.77
C GLY A 77 -16.55 -7.01 -6.52
N ILE A 78 -15.32 -7.18 -6.00
CA ILE A 78 -14.12 -6.76 -6.75
C ILE A 78 -13.88 -7.71 -7.93
N GLU A 79 -14.11 -7.21 -9.12
CA GLU A 79 -13.84 -7.93 -10.38
C GLU A 79 -12.38 -7.72 -10.82
N ASP A 80 -11.84 -6.49 -10.70
CA ASP A 80 -10.44 -6.21 -11.03
C ASP A 80 -9.79 -5.14 -10.14
N ILE A 81 -8.45 -5.19 -10.10
CA ILE A 81 -7.57 -4.21 -9.45
C ILE A 81 -6.53 -3.80 -10.50
N PHE A 82 -6.54 -2.51 -10.88
CA PHE A 82 -5.59 -2.04 -11.89
C PHE A 82 -4.16 -2.03 -11.33
N MET A 83 -3.96 -1.47 -10.14
CA MET A 83 -2.65 -1.36 -9.51
C MET A 83 -2.70 -1.67 -8.02
N ILE A 84 -1.63 -2.22 -7.48
CA ILE A 84 -1.50 -2.46 -6.04
C ILE A 84 -0.12 -1.99 -5.53
N CYS A 85 -0.14 -1.14 -4.50
CA CYS A 85 1.06 -0.72 -3.80
C CYS A 85 1.35 -1.71 -2.67
N MET A 86 2.35 -2.55 -2.88
CA MET A 86 2.63 -3.68 -2.01
C MET A 86 3.83 -3.46 -1.11
N ILE A 87 3.69 -4.00 0.10
CA ILE A 87 4.81 -4.41 0.95
C ILE A 87 5.44 -5.70 0.40
N ASN A 88 6.69 -5.98 0.78
CA ASN A 88 7.40 -7.19 0.33
C ASN A 88 6.93 -8.45 1.08
N ASN A 89 5.66 -8.81 0.91
CA ASN A 89 5.05 -10.01 1.46
C ASN A 89 4.83 -11.04 0.33
N LYS A 90 5.59 -12.16 0.41
CA LYS A 90 5.59 -13.18 -0.65
C LYS A 90 4.24 -13.90 -0.80
N TRP A 91 3.51 -14.11 0.30
CA TRP A 91 2.23 -14.81 0.29
C TRP A 91 1.14 -13.95 -0.36
N ILE A 92 1.03 -12.68 0.08
CA ILE A 92 0.08 -11.72 -0.50
C ILE A 92 0.37 -11.54 -2.00
N LYS A 93 1.64 -11.32 -2.38
CA LYS A 93 2.05 -11.18 -3.80
C LYS A 93 1.59 -12.37 -4.64
N LYS A 94 1.86 -13.59 -4.16
CA LYS A 94 1.48 -14.81 -4.86
C LYS A 94 -0.04 -14.89 -5.06
N VAL A 95 -0.81 -14.70 -4.00
CA VAL A 95 -2.27 -14.85 -4.03
C VAL A 95 -2.95 -13.75 -4.83
N ILE A 96 -2.47 -12.52 -4.73
CA ILE A 96 -2.96 -11.41 -5.57
C ILE A 96 -2.77 -11.73 -7.06
N LYS A 97 -1.58 -12.19 -7.46
CA LYS A 97 -1.31 -12.57 -8.87
C LYS A 97 -2.15 -13.74 -9.35
N MET A 98 -2.52 -14.66 -8.47
CA MET A 98 -3.43 -15.76 -8.82
C MET A 98 -4.86 -15.28 -9.08
N ASN A 99 -5.34 -14.28 -8.35
CA ASN A 99 -6.71 -13.78 -8.43
C ASN A 99 -6.87 -12.62 -9.44
N TYR A 100 -5.83 -11.82 -9.61
CA TYR A 100 -5.78 -10.64 -10.48
C TYR A 100 -4.47 -10.68 -11.30
N PRO A 101 -4.40 -11.52 -12.36
CA PRO A 101 -3.16 -11.76 -13.12
C PRO A 101 -2.57 -10.49 -13.73
N GLU A 102 -3.44 -9.58 -14.19
CA GLU A 102 -3.06 -8.35 -14.89
C GLU A 102 -2.75 -7.18 -13.93
N VAL A 103 -2.87 -7.40 -12.61
CA VAL A 103 -2.61 -6.33 -11.64
C VAL A 103 -1.16 -5.84 -11.73
N ILE A 104 -1.00 -4.53 -11.76
CA ILE A 104 0.31 -3.88 -11.72
C ILE A 104 0.78 -3.85 -10.27
N MET A 105 1.89 -4.51 -9.98
CA MET A 105 2.49 -4.48 -8.65
C MET A 105 3.52 -3.37 -8.56
N ALA A 106 3.25 -2.35 -7.76
CA ALA A 106 4.16 -1.26 -7.48
C ALA A 106 4.80 -1.42 -6.09
N PRO A 107 6.10 -1.11 -5.93
CA PRO A 107 6.72 -1.13 -4.62
C PRO A 107 6.19 0.00 -3.74
N SER A 108 5.99 -0.28 -2.47
CA SER A 108 5.57 0.73 -1.50
C SER A 108 6.73 1.66 -1.13
N MET A 109 6.60 2.95 -1.42
CA MET A 109 7.57 3.97 -0.98
C MET A 109 7.70 4.02 0.55
N ILE A 110 6.64 3.66 1.27
CA ILE A 110 6.65 3.59 2.74
C ILE A 110 7.55 2.46 3.21
N GLU A 111 7.52 1.32 2.54
CA GLU A 111 8.40 0.20 2.87
C GLU A 111 9.86 0.56 2.64
N ILE A 112 10.17 1.19 1.51
CA ILE A 112 11.53 1.67 1.21
C ILE A 112 11.96 2.67 2.30
N TYR A 113 11.08 3.62 2.65
CA TYR A 113 11.31 4.59 3.73
C TYR A 113 11.65 3.91 5.05
N ASN A 114 10.85 2.95 5.50
CA ASN A 114 11.06 2.27 6.78
C ASN A 114 12.33 1.43 6.81
N LYS A 115 12.66 0.79 5.67
CA LYS A 115 13.87 -0.05 5.57
C LYS A 115 15.14 0.78 5.52
N THR A 116 15.14 1.91 4.79
CA THR A 116 16.33 2.75 4.66
C THR A 116 16.61 3.59 5.91
N ARG A 117 15.58 4.05 6.63
CA ARG A 117 15.70 4.90 7.82
C ARG A 117 16.60 4.33 8.92
N LYS A 118 16.75 3.01 8.98
CA LYS A 118 17.53 2.32 10.03
C LYS A 118 19.04 2.44 9.81
N TYR A 119 19.50 2.86 8.63
CA TYR A 119 20.88 2.72 8.19
C TYR A 119 21.58 4.04 7.86
N ILE A 120 20.87 5.17 7.93
CA ILE A 120 21.45 6.50 7.66
C ILE A 120 20.87 7.55 8.59
N SER A 121 21.55 8.71 8.65
CA SER A 121 21.10 9.86 9.40
C SER A 121 19.72 10.36 8.93
N ASN A 122 18.97 11.03 9.79
CA ASN A 122 17.68 11.61 9.40
C ASN A 122 17.82 12.65 8.27
N LYS A 123 18.98 13.34 8.18
CA LYS A 123 19.27 14.31 7.12
C LYS A 123 19.43 13.59 5.78
N ASP A 124 20.31 12.61 5.73
CA ASP A 124 20.58 11.84 4.50
C ASP A 124 19.36 11.05 4.06
N HIS A 125 18.62 10.48 5.01
CA HIS A 125 17.38 9.77 4.71
C HIS A 125 16.37 10.66 3.98
N ARG A 126 16.22 11.93 4.38
CA ARG A 126 15.36 12.89 3.66
C ARG A 126 15.84 13.14 2.24
N ILE A 127 17.16 13.20 2.02
CA ILE A 127 17.75 13.37 0.70
C ILE A 127 17.46 12.15 -0.17
N VAL A 128 17.76 10.94 0.31
CA VAL A 128 17.50 9.67 -0.40
C VAL A 128 16.03 9.56 -0.79
N MET A 129 15.11 9.84 0.12
CA MET A 129 13.67 9.74 -0.17
C MET A 129 13.18 10.82 -1.13
N ARG A 130 13.78 12.01 -1.11
CA ARG A 130 13.50 13.07 -2.09
C ARG A 130 13.95 12.64 -3.49
N GLU A 131 15.17 12.11 -3.62
CA GLU A 131 15.71 11.67 -4.91
C GLU A 131 14.92 10.45 -5.46
N LEU A 132 14.57 9.48 -4.64
CA LEU A 132 13.65 8.40 -5.05
C LEU A 132 12.29 8.95 -5.51
N GLY A 133 11.77 9.96 -4.82
CA GLY A 133 10.56 10.66 -5.27
C GLY A 133 10.73 11.35 -6.62
N ARG A 134 11.95 11.84 -6.97
CA ARG A 134 12.24 12.37 -8.30
C ARG A 134 12.28 11.27 -9.36
N VAL A 135 12.84 10.09 -9.04
CA VAL A 135 12.78 8.92 -9.92
C VAL A 135 11.32 8.61 -10.31
N TYR A 136 10.41 8.52 -9.34
CA TYR A 136 8.99 8.25 -9.62
C TYR A 136 8.31 9.34 -10.48
N ARG A 137 8.70 10.60 -10.29
CA ARG A 137 8.10 11.75 -11.00
C ARG A 137 8.80 12.11 -12.30
N ALA A 138 9.88 11.45 -12.65
CA ALA A 138 10.56 11.67 -13.93
C ALA A 138 9.58 11.48 -15.10
N LEU A 139 9.73 12.25 -16.16
CA LEU A 139 8.85 12.13 -17.33
C LEU A 139 9.22 10.91 -18.17
N THR A 140 10.51 10.62 -18.30
CA THR A 140 11.02 9.48 -19.05
C THR A 140 11.78 8.49 -18.18
N LEU A 141 11.93 7.25 -18.66
CA LEU A 141 12.76 6.24 -18.02
C LEU A 141 14.25 6.65 -17.99
N GLU A 142 14.70 7.32 -19.03
CA GLU A 142 16.08 7.81 -19.14
C GLU A 142 16.38 8.84 -18.06
N GLU A 143 15.48 9.82 -17.88
CA GLU A 143 15.60 10.81 -16.80
C GLU A 143 15.60 10.11 -15.42
N ALA A 144 14.72 9.14 -15.22
CA ALA A 144 14.65 8.37 -13.97
C ALA A 144 15.96 7.63 -13.67
N LYS A 145 16.57 7.02 -14.70
CA LYS A 145 17.87 6.34 -14.57
C LYS A 145 19.00 7.31 -14.24
N VAL A 146 19.01 8.50 -14.83
CA VAL A 146 20.00 9.53 -14.51
C VAL A 146 19.89 9.95 -13.04
N VAL A 147 18.67 10.24 -12.56
CA VAL A 147 18.45 10.61 -11.14
C VAL A 147 18.89 9.48 -10.21
N TYR A 148 18.54 8.24 -10.54
CA TYR A 148 18.93 7.07 -9.77
C TYR A 148 20.44 6.86 -9.73
N ASN A 149 21.13 6.94 -10.86
CA ASN A 149 22.59 6.79 -10.94
C ASN A 149 23.32 7.87 -10.13
N ASN A 150 22.83 9.10 -10.13
CA ASN A 150 23.37 10.18 -9.29
C ASN A 150 23.22 9.84 -7.80
N LEU A 151 22.05 9.33 -7.40
CA LEU A 151 21.81 8.87 -6.02
C LEU A 151 22.77 7.74 -5.63
N VAL A 152 22.95 6.74 -6.50
CA VAL A 152 23.88 5.62 -6.26
C VAL A 152 25.32 6.13 -6.10
N ASN A 153 25.77 7.05 -6.95
CA ASN A 153 27.11 7.63 -6.88
C ASN A 153 27.33 8.45 -5.59
N GLU A 154 26.33 9.24 -5.17
CA GLU A 154 26.39 10.03 -3.93
C GLU A 154 26.49 9.13 -2.69
N TYR A 155 25.80 7.98 -2.67
CA TYR A 155 25.74 7.06 -1.53
C TYR A 155 26.52 5.76 -1.73
N LYS A 156 27.47 5.69 -2.70
CA LYS A 156 28.22 4.47 -3.04
C LYS A 156 28.93 3.81 -1.86
N GLU A 157 29.38 4.60 -0.87
CA GLU A 157 30.03 4.09 0.34
C GLU A 157 29.02 3.45 1.31
N ASN A 158 27.74 3.79 1.22
CA ASN A 158 26.69 3.17 2.04
C ASN A 158 26.04 1.99 1.30
N LYS A 159 26.79 0.87 1.22
CA LYS A 159 26.37 -0.34 0.49
C LYS A 159 24.99 -0.86 0.89
N LEU A 160 24.62 -0.75 2.18
CA LEU A 160 23.33 -1.23 2.67
C LEU A 160 22.15 -0.46 2.09
N ILE A 161 22.26 0.86 2.01
CA ILE A 161 21.23 1.71 1.40
C ILE A 161 21.04 1.34 -0.07
N ILE A 162 22.14 1.24 -0.80
CA ILE A 162 22.10 0.90 -2.22
C ILE A 162 21.50 -0.50 -2.42
N GLN A 163 21.89 -1.49 -1.63
CA GLN A 163 21.29 -2.83 -1.69
C GLN A 163 19.78 -2.82 -1.41
N ILE A 164 19.31 -1.99 -0.47
CA ILE A 164 17.87 -1.87 -0.18
C ILE A 164 17.15 -1.27 -1.37
N ILE A 165 17.66 -0.17 -1.94
CA ILE A 165 17.03 0.52 -3.06
C ILE A 165 17.01 -0.38 -4.30
N ASN A 166 18.11 -1.10 -4.58
CA ASN A 166 18.23 -2.00 -5.74
C ASN A 166 17.18 -3.11 -5.75
N LYS A 167 16.67 -3.52 -4.59
CA LYS A 167 15.58 -4.51 -4.53
C LYS A 167 14.26 -4.02 -5.12
N TYR A 168 14.10 -2.72 -5.28
CA TYR A 168 12.86 -2.10 -5.72
C TYR A 168 12.99 -1.34 -7.04
N ILE A 169 14.22 -0.97 -7.45
CA ILE A 169 14.43 -0.03 -8.55
C ILE A 169 13.91 -0.58 -9.88
N ASP A 170 14.11 -1.87 -10.14
CA ASP A 170 13.63 -2.50 -11.37
C ASP A 170 12.10 -2.51 -11.44
N ASP A 171 11.43 -2.74 -10.31
CA ASP A 171 9.98 -2.66 -10.22
C ASP A 171 9.49 -1.23 -10.44
N ILE A 172 10.23 -0.22 -9.93
CA ILE A 172 9.94 1.21 -10.20
C ILE A 172 10.12 1.52 -11.69
N PHE A 173 11.22 1.07 -12.31
CA PHE A 173 11.48 1.30 -13.73
C PHE A 173 10.44 0.64 -14.64
N ARG A 174 9.92 -0.54 -14.28
CA ARG A 174 8.82 -1.19 -15.02
C ARG A 174 7.53 -0.37 -15.04
N LEU A 175 7.33 0.53 -14.06
CA LEU A 175 6.16 1.40 -14.06
C LEU A 175 6.19 2.46 -15.17
N PHE A 176 7.36 2.71 -15.82
CA PHE A 176 7.48 3.70 -16.89
C PHE A 176 6.79 3.30 -18.19
N LYS A 177 6.30 2.07 -18.31
CA LYS A 177 5.39 1.68 -19.39
C LYS A 177 3.97 2.25 -19.22
N TYR A 178 3.64 2.79 -18.04
CA TYR A 178 2.36 3.42 -17.76
C TYR A 178 2.48 4.94 -17.72
N SER A 179 1.36 5.64 -17.83
CA SER A 179 1.32 7.11 -17.83
C SER A 179 1.98 7.70 -16.57
N HIS A 180 2.46 8.93 -16.68
CA HIS A 180 3.04 9.66 -15.54
C HIS A 180 2.07 9.72 -14.36
N HIS A 181 0.78 9.96 -14.61
CA HIS A 181 -0.23 10.05 -13.56
C HIS A 181 -0.46 8.71 -12.86
N ALA A 182 -0.47 7.59 -13.58
CA ALA A 182 -0.56 6.26 -12.98
C ALA A 182 0.62 6.00 -12.03
N ARG A 183 1.84 6.37 -12.42
CA ARG A 183 3.02 6.24 -11.54
C ARG A 183 2.94 7.14 -10.31
N VAL A 184 2.52 8.40 -10.49
CA VAL A 184 2.44 9.37 -9.37
C VAL A 184 1.41 8.94 -8.32
N ILE A 185 0.31 8.31 -8.70
CA ILE A 185 -0.66 7.76 -7.74
C ILE A 185 0.00 6.72 -6.83
N THR A 186 0.86 5.86 -7.37
CA THR A 186 1.57 4.84 -6.57
C THR A 186 2.65 5.44 -5.69
N GLY A 187 3.37 6.46 -6.20
CA GLY A 187 4.44 7.15 -5.49
C GLY A 187 3.96 8.27 -4.55
N ASN A 188 2.68 8.67 -4.64
CA ASN A 188 2.16 9.81 -3.85
C ASN A 188 1.86 9.41 -2.40
N SER A 189 2.93 9.21 -1.66
CA SER A 189 2.91 8.74 -0.28
C SER A 189 2.43 9.79 0.74
N GLY A 190 2.31 11.07 0.37
CA GLY A 190 2.09 12.16 1.33
C GLY A 190 0.80 12.02 2.15
N ASN A 191 -0.36 11.90 1.50
CA ASN A 191 -1.65 11.69 2.19
C ASN A 191 -1.72 10.30 2.82
N TYR A 192 -1.11 9.33 2.18
CA TYR A 192 -1.05 7.96 2.63
C TYR A 192 -0.17 7.80 3.87
N ASN A 193 1.01 8.46 3.90
CA ASN A 193 1.89 8.51 5.06
C ASN A 193 1.23 9.16 6.28
N ARG A 194 0.46 10.23 6.06
CA ARG A 194 -0.27 10.89 7.16
C ARG A 194 -1.28 9.94 7.79
N MET A 195 -2.10 9.29 6.97
CA MET A 195 -3.09 8.30 7.40
C MET A 195 -2.42 7.14 8.16
N ARG A 196 -1.38 6.53 7.56
CA ARG A 196 -0.61 5.48 8.20
C ARG A 196 -0.06 5.92 9.56
N ASN A 197 0.57 7.10 9.63
CA ASN A 197 1.15 7.61 10.87
C ASN A 197 0.08 7.83 11.94
N ASN A 198 -1.11 8.29 11.57
CA ASN A 198 -2.24 8.44 12.49
C ASN A 198 -2.67 7.08 13.05
N ILE A 199 -2.89 6.10 12.19
CA ILE A 199 -3.27 4.74 12.59
C ILE A 199 -2.17 4.11 13.47
N SER A 200 -0.92 4.15 13.00
CA SER A 200 0.24 3.61 13.73
C SER A 200 0.41 4.25 15.12
N SER A 201 0.24 5.57 15.21
CA SER A 201 0.37 6.29 16.49
C SER A 201 -0.72 5.89 17.49
N LYS A 202 -1.96 5.69 17.02
CA LYS A 202 -3.08 5.24 17.85
C LYS A 202 -2.86 3.82 18.37
N ILE A 203 -2.44 2.89 17.50
CA ILE A 203 -2.12 1.51 17.88
C ILE A 203 -1.00 1.48 18.93
N LYS A 204 0.08 2.23 18.71
CA LYS A 204 1.24 2.28 19.61
C LYS A 204 0.93 2.88 20.98
N LYS A 205 -0.05 3.77 21.08
CA LYS A 205 -0.47 4.35 22.38
C LYS A 205 -1.09 3.31 23.31
N VAL A 206 -1.73 2.29 22.78
CA VAL A 206 -2.30 1.20 23.59
C VAL A 206 -1.20 0.29 24.11
N GLY A 207 -0.20 -0.01 23.27
CA GLY A 207 0.96 -0.83 23.61
C GLY A 207 0.68 -2.33 23.65
N LEU A 208 -0.27 -2.77 24.45
CA LEU A 208 -0.68 -4.18 24.61
C LEU A 208 -2.21 -4.27 24.58
N PHE A 209 -2.73 -5.21 23.80
CA PHE A 209 -4.14 -5.59 23.79
C PHE A 209 -4.33 -6.91 24.55
N GLU A 210 -5.36 -7.00 25.39
CA GLU A 210 -5.65 -8.19 26.19
C GLU A 210 -6.25 -9.36 25.38
N SER A 211 -6.67 -9.08 24.14
CA SER A 211 -7.14 -10.12 23.22
C SER A 211 -7.16 -9.65 21.76
N ILE A 212 -7.18 -10.60 20.82
CA ILE A 212 -7.43 -10.32 19.39
C ILE A 212 -8.80 -9.65 19.18
N LYS A 213 -9.79 -9.98 19.99
CA LYS A 213 -11.13 -9.38 19.92
C LYS A 213 -11.07 -7.89 20.28
N GLU A 214 -10.36 -7.53 21.32
CA GLU A 214 -10.13 -6.14 21.71
C GLU A 214 -9.38 -5.37 20.63
N LEU A 215 -8.29 -5.95 20.11
CA LEU A 215 -7.56 -5.35 19.00
C LEU A 215 -8.47 -5.07 17.79
N LYS A 216 -9.27 -6.05 17.36
CA LYS A 216 -10.21 -5.90 16.24
C LYS A 216 -11.25 -4.81 16.50
N TYR A 217 -11.81 -4.77 17.71
CA TYR A 217 -12.74 -3.71 18.10
C TYR A 217 -12.09 -2.33 18.01
N TYR A 218 -10.91 -2.17 18.60
CA TYR A 218 -10.16 -0.92 18.57
C TYR A 218 -9.81 -0.49 17.15
N LEU A 219 -9.34 -1.42 16.31
CA LEU A 219 -9.06 -1.15 14.89
C LEU A 219 -10.32 -0.66 14.17
N ASN A 220 -11.47 -1.28 14.39
CA ASN A 220 -12.73 -0.85 13.80
C ASN A 220 -13.05 0.62 14.13
N GLU A 221 -12.92 1.02 15.41
CA GLU A 221 -13.21 2.39 15.85
C GLU A 221 -12.24 3.41 15.22
N ILE A 222 -10.93 3.15 15.31
CA ILE A 222 -9.95 4.11 14.77
C ILE A 222 -9.98 4.21 13.25
N LEU A 223 -10.31 3.12 12.54
CA LEU A 223 -10.37 3.10 11.08
C LEU A 223 -11.63 3.78 10.55
N LYS A 224 -12.78 3.64 11.21
CA LYS A 224 -13.99 4.42 10.90
C LYS A 224 -13.75 5.91 11.08
N GLU A 225 -13.11 6.30 12.18
CA GLU A 225 -12.74 7.70 12.42
C GLU A 225 -11.80 8.23 11.33
N GLU A 226 -10.81 7.45 10.91
CA GLU A 226 -9.91 7.85 9.83
C GLU A 226 -10.62 7.91 8.47
N GLU A 227 -11.43 6.91 8.12
CA GLU A 227 -12.18 6.88 6.86
C GLU A 227 -13.14 8.08 6.72
N SER A 228 -13.77 8.52 7.81
CA SER A 228 -14.63 9.70 7.83
C SER A 228 -13.91 11.00 7.47
N LYS A 229 -12.59 11.05 7.63
CA LYS A 229 -11.73 12.20 7.29
C LYS A 229 -11.24 12.18 5.84
N TRP A 230 -11.49 11.11 5.10
CA TRP A 230 -10.99 10.95 3.73
C TRP A 230 -11.89 11.65 2.70
N LYS A 231 -12.22 12.87 2.95
CA LYS A 231 -12.91 13.77 2.01
C LYS A 231 -11.91 14.74 1.40
N PRO A 232 -12.10 15.13 0.18
CA PRO A 232 -12.82 14.61 -0.99
C PRO A 232 -11.93 13.66 -1.82
N SER A 233 -12.38 13.33 -3.04
CA SER A 233 -11.60 12.63 -4.05
C SER A 233 -10.18 13.22 -4.22
N VAL A 234 -9.26 12.44 -4.77
CA VAL A 234 -7.91 12.90 -5.11
C VAL A 234 -8.00 14.17 -5.97
N LYS A 235 -7.22 15.22 -5.63
CA LYS A 235 -7.19 16.47 -6.40
C LYS A 235 -6.88 16.20 -7.87
N ARG A 236 -7.63 16.82 -8.78
CA ARG A 236 -7.52 16.67 -10.24
C ARG A 236 -7.76 15.22 -10.69
N TRP A 237 -8.64 14.51 -10.02
CA TRP A 237 -8.93 13.11 -10.31
C TRP A 237 -9.39 12.89 -11.75
N ASP A 238 -10.24 13.79 -12.26
CA ASP A 238 -10.68 13.84 -13.65
C ASP A 238 -9.53 13.81 -14.66
N LYS A 239 -8.49 14.62 -14.44
CA LYS A 239 -7.28 14.62 -15.29
C LYS A 239 -6.49 13.32 -15.17
N ILE A 240 -6.38 12.80 -13.94
CA ILE A 240 -5.65 11.57 -13.67
C ILE A 240 -6.32 10.39 -14.39
N ILE A 241 -7.63 10.25 -14.28
CA ILE A 241 -8.39 9.19 -14.95
C ILE A 241 -8.30 9.33 -16.47
N ASN A 242 -8.49 10.53 -17.02
CA ASN A 242 -8.43 10.76 -18.47
C ASN A 242 -7.05 10.42 -19.07
N GLU A 243 -5.95 10.64 -18.34
CA GLU A 243 -4.61 10.28 -18.81
C GLU A 243 -4.27 8.79 -18.57
N MET A 244 -4.94 8.14 -17.63
CA MET A 244 -4.84 6.69 -17.45
C MET A 244 -5.66 5.91 -18.49
N ASP A 245 -6.44 6.61 -19.27
CA ASP A 245 -7.55 6.08 -20.06
C ASP A 245 -7.15 4.99 -21.08
N CYS A 246 -5.98 5.07 -21.70
CA CYS A 246 -5.55 4.06 -22.69
C CYS A 246 -5.37 2.64 -22.08
N ASN A 247 -5.01 2.53 -20.80
CA ASN A 247 -4.82 1.22 -20.14
C ASN A 247 -5.97 0.87 -19.18
N LEU A 248 -6.79 1.85 -18.80
CA LEU A 248 -7.92 1.66 -17.92
C LEU A 248 -9.23 1.50 -18.71
N SER A 249 -9.34 2.14 -19.87
CA SER A 249 -10.54 2.08 -20.72
C SER A 249 -10.84 0.67 -21.21
N GLU A 250 -9.84 -0.12 -21.58
CA GLU A 250 -10.04 -1.53 -21.90
C GLU A 250 -10.67 -2.28 -20.71
N LYS A 251 -10.12 -2.09 -19.51
CA LYS A 251 -10.65 -2.72 -18.29
C LYS A 251 -12.01 -2.18 -17.84
N ILE A 252 -12.31 -0.91 -18.10
CA ILE A 252 -13.62 -0.31 -17.80
C ILE A 252 -14.66 -0.82 -18.78
N LEU A 253 -14.31 -0.96 -20.07
CA LEU A 253 -15.22 -1.47 -21.10
C LEU A 253 -15.61 -2.94 -20.85
N ASP A 254 -14.71 -3.73 -20.31
CA ASP A 254 -14.98 -5.13 -19.93
C ASP A 254 -15.88 -5.28 -18.69
N LEU A 255 -16.11 -4.18 -17.93
CA LEU A 255 -16.89 -4.18 -16.68
C LEU A 255 -18.26 -3.47 -16.77
N ILE A 256 -18.55 -2.83 -17.91
CA ILE A 256 -19.83 -2.22 -18.24
C ILE A 256 -20.67 -3.17 -19.07
#